data_4e5999e2597bffdcac03a9665a811767
#
_entry.id   4e5999e2597bffdcac03a9665a811767
#
_cell.length_a   1.000
_cell.length_b   1.000
_cell.length_c   1.000
_cell.angle_alpha   90.00
_cell.angle_beta   90.00
_cell.angle_gamma   90.00
#
_symmetry.space_group_name_H-M   'P 1'
#
loop_
_entity.id
_entity.type
_entity.pdbx_description
1 polymer ?
#
loop_
_entity_poly.entity_id
_entity_poly.type
_entity_poly.pdbx_seq_one_letter_code
_entity_poly.pdbx_strand_id
1 'polypeptide(L)'
;MNRRLQGIIGALSLVVVGVSGCSKQEPAEKAKTAGEAPVTAGYEDAIAAHAMKPIFRPNGTAPAVWGPGDLYNLLATGEETNNAFFQFEAIVPKGGGPPPHTHSREDESFYVVSGNLEILLGDSTYQAKAGDFVFVPRGTVHRFKNVGGSTAVQLVTFVPAGMEGFFREAFPPVTDRKAAPPPITDELIQKLNQVAPKYGVEIQVAPENGKK
;
A
#
# COMPACT_ATOMS: atom_id res chain seq x y z
N MET A 1 -13.41 -53.96 -13.91
CA MET A 1 -12.06 -54.44 -14.28
C MET A 1 -11.05 -53.76 -13.35
N ASN A 2 -10.63 -54.53 -12.31
CA ASN A 2 -9.70 -54.09 -11.25
C ASN A 2 -8.26 -54.13 -11.76
N ARG A 3 -7.47 -53.08 -11.51
CA ARG A 3 -6.02 -53.21 -11.38
C ARG A 3 -5.53 -52.42 -10.16
N ARG A 4 -5.14 -53.18 -9.14
CA ARG A 4 -4.32 -52.80 -8.01
C ARG A 4 -2.89 -52.55 -8.49
N LEU A 5 -2.23 -51.49 -8.02
CA LEU A 5 -0.77 -51.40 -8.01
C LEU A 5 -0.29 -51.35 -6.57
N GLN A 6 0.55 -52.37 -6.29
CA GLN A 6 1.22 -52.63 -5.02
C GLN A 6 2.42 -51.70 -4.82
N GLY A 7 2.71 -51.40 -3.55
CA GLY A 7 3.81 -50.58 -3.11
C GLY A 7 5.18 -51.25 -3.20
N ILE A 8 6.19 -50.42 -3.16
CA ILE A 8 7.59 -50.83 -2.92
C ILE A 8 8.07 -50.04 -1.71
N ILE A 9 8.29 -50.77 -0.61
CA ILE A 9 8.98 -50.33 0.60
C ILE A 9 10.46 -50.65 0.41
N GLY A 10 11.28 -49.59 0.26
CA GLY A 10 12.73 -49.70 0.27
C GLY A 10 13.28 -49.50 1.66
N ALA A 11 13.78 -50.54 2.29
CA ALA A 11 14.50 -50.52 3.54
C ALA A 11 15.93 -49.98 3.34
N LEU A 12 16.28 -48.88 4.02
CA LEU A 12 17.63 -48.34 4.04
C LEU A 12 18.37 -48.89 5.27
N SER A 13 19.34 -49.75 5.06
CA SER A 13 20.18 -50.33 6.10
C SER A 13 21.22 -49.29 6.55
N LEU A 14 21.23 -48.99 7.85
CA LEU A 14 22.21 -48.15 8.51
C LEU A 14 23.44 -48.97 8.88
N VAL A 15 24.59 -48.69 8.27
CA VAL A 15 25.88 -49.27 8.64
C VAL A 15 26.49 -48.37 9.76
N VAL A 16 26.59 -48.95 10.97
CA VAL A 16 27.31 -48.32 12.09
C VAL A 16 28.76 -48.77 12.04
N VAL A 17 29.67 -47.87 11.72
CA VAL A 17 31.11 -48.09 11.88
C VAL A 17 31.52 -47.54 13.25
N GLY A 18 31.79 -48.43 14.19
CA GLY A 18 32.35 -48.09 15.48
C GLY A 18 33.84 -47.74 15.38
N VAL A 19 34.21 -46.52 15.79
CA VAL A 19 35.59 -46.14 16.01
C VAL A 19 35.76 -45.89 17.51
N SER A 20 36.46 -46.83 18.17
CA SER A 20 36.88 -46.75 19.58
C SER A 20 38.08 -45.86 19.67
N GLY A 21 37.91 -44.60 20.14
CA GLY A 21 38.98 -43.68 20.45
C GLY A 21 38.81 -43.15 21.87
N CYS A 22 39.58 -43.72 22.79
CA CYS A 22 39.68 -43.28 24.17
C CYS A 22 40.50 -41.97 24.23
N SER A 23 39.87 -40.81 24.42
CA SER A 23 40.55 -39.56 24.78
C SER A 23 39.97 -39.04 26.11
N LYS A 24 40.88 -38.82 27.05
CA LYS A 24 40.62 -38.30 28.39
C LYS A 24 40.00 -36.90 28.25
N GLN A 25 38.75 -36.75 28.70
CA GLN A 25 38.11 -35.44 28.85
C GLN A 25 38.61 -34.76 30.13
N GLU A 26 39.25 -33.60 29.99
CA GLU A 26 39.46 -32.65 31.09
C GLU A 26 38.10 -32.04 31.49
N PRO A 27 37.88 -31.73 32.78
CA PRO A 27 36.62 -31.17 33.24
C PRO A 27 36.46 -29.74 32.72
N ALA A 28 35.40 -29.50 31.98
CA ALA A 28 35.00 -28.19 31.49
C ALA A 28 34.77 -27.22 32.68
N GLU A 29 35.56 -26.15 32.67
CA GLU A 29 35.40 -24.99 33.54
C GLU A 29 33.97 -24.42 33.39
N LYS A 30 33.26 -24.31 34.51
CA LYS A 30 31.90 -23.72 34.54
C LYS A 30 31.99 -22.26 34.08
N ALA A 31 31.61 -21.99 32.85
CA ALA A 31 31.33 -20.63 32.38
C ALA A 31 30.27 -20.01 33.32
N LYS A 32 30.65 -18.93 33.99
CA LYS A 32 29.71 -18.07 34.73
C LYS A 32 28.70 -17.55 33.74
N THR A 33 27.46 -17.97 33.86
CA THR A 33 26.32 -17.36 33.17
C THR A 33 26.27 -15.90 33.63
N ALA A 34 26.66 -14.98 32.74
CA ALA A 34 26.32 -13.57 32.90
C ALA A 34 24.78 -13.52 32.96
N GLY A 35 24.27 -13.01 34.08
CA GLY A 35 22.84 -12.87 34.26
C GLY A 35 22.26 -12.03 33.12
N GLU A 36 21.43 -12.63 32.31
CA GLU A 36 20.56 -11.90 31.38
C GLU A 36 19.70 -10.94 32.19
N ALA A 37 19.98 -9.63 32.05
CA ALA A 37 19.07 -8.62 32.54
C ALA A 37 17.72 -8.84 31.79
N PRO A 38 16.59 -8.75 32.49
CA PRO A 38 15.31 -8.95 31.84
C PRO A 38 15.10 -7.86 30.77
N VAL A 39 15.12 -8.28 29.49
CA VAL A 39 14.89 -7.43 28.30
C VAL A 39 13.44 -6.97 28.23
N THR A 40 12.58 -7.38 29.20
CA THR A 40 11.12 -7.24 29.13
C THR A 40 10.59 -5.85 29.50
N ALA A 41 11.22 -5.12 30.42
CA ALA A 41 10.66 -3.85 30.90
C ALA A 41 10.69 -2.74 29.82
N GLY A 42 11.73 -2.66 29.01
CA GLY A 42 11.80 -1.66 27.93
C GLY A 42 10.95 -1.98 26.70
N TYR A 43 10.65 -3.28 26.49
CA TYR A 43 9.84 -3.73 25.34
C TYR A 43 8.33 -3.51 25.59
N GLU A 44 7.86 -3.77 26.81
CA GLU A 44 6.46 -3.52 27.19
C GLU A 44 6.14 -2.02 27.23
N ASP A 45 7.06 -1.19 27.74
CA ASP A 45 6.91 0.27 27.71
C ASP A 45 6.94 0.82 26.26
N ALA A 46 7.76 0.25 25.38
CA ALA A 46 7.78 0.60 23.97
C ALA A 46 6.49 0.19 23.24
N ILE A 47 5.92 -0.97 23.54
CA ILE A 47 4.64 -1.41 23.03
C ILE A 47 3.50 -0.52 23.55
N ALA A 48 3.49 -0.17 24.84
CA ALA A 48 2.47 0.68 25.44
C ALA A 48 2.52 2.11 24.87
N ALA A 49 3.71 2.64 24.60
CA ALA A 49 3.90 3.95 23.97
C ALA A 49 3.45 3.99 22.50
N HIS A 50 3.32 2.82 21.83
CA HIS A 50 2.87 2.67 20.45
C HIS A 50 1.51 2.00 20.34
N ALA A 51 0.73 1.94 21.42
CA ALA A 51 -0.61 1.35 21.44
C ALA A 51 -1.57 2.15 20.53
N MET A 52 -1.58 1.82 19.24
CA MET A 52 -2.58 2.33 18.30
C MET A 52 -3.96 1.77 18.64
N LYS A 53 -5.00 2.59 18.47
CA LYS A 53 -6.37 2.13 18.64
C LYS A 53 -6.82 1.41 17.38
N PRO A 54 -7.51 0.25 17.51
CA PRO A 54 -8.12 -0.39 16.35
C PRO A 54 -9.10 0.56 15.64
N ILE A 55 -9.10 0.52 14.30
CA ILE A 55 -10.01 1.30 13.46
C ILE A 55 -11.11 0.38 12.95
N PHE A 56 -12.37 0.75 13.17
CA PHE A 56 -13.52 0.18 12.49
C PHE A 56 -14.33 1.30 11.85
N ARG A 57 -14.42 1.29 10.52
CA ARG A 57 -15.17 2.28 9.75
C ARG A 57 -16.28 1.59 8.98
N PRO A 58 -17.54 1.71 9.42
CA PRO A 58 -18.68 1.27 8.62
C PRO A 58 -18.67 1.93 7.25
N ASN A 59 -19.17 1.22 6.23
CA ASN A 59 -19.26 1.75 4.88
C ASN A 59 -19.97 3.12 4.85
N GLY A 60 -19.39 4.06 4.12
CA GLY A 60 -19.91 5.42 3.98
C GLY A 60 -19.64 6.37 5.16
N THR A 61 -18.93 5.94 6.23
CA THR A 61 -18.64 6.79 7.41
C THR A 61 -17.25 7.41 7.42
N ALA A 62 -16.33 6.97 6.54
CA ALA A 62 -15.00 7.55 6.46
C ALA A 62 -15.07 9.04 6.08
N PRO A 63 -14.20 9.91 6.62
CA PRO A 63 -14.02 11.25 6.07
C PRO A 63 -13.73 11.15 4.56
N ALA A 64 -14.20 12.10 3.77
CA ALA A 64 -14.00 12.04 2.33
C ALA A 64 -13.69 13.43 1.75
N VAL A 65 -12.98 13.42 0.62
CA VAL A 65 -12.67 14.61 -0.16
C VAL A 65 -13.03 14.40 -1.64
N TRP A 66 -13.35 15.47 -2.33
CA TRP A 66 -13.54 15.48 -3.78
C TRP A 66 -12.21 15.68 -4.48
N GLY A 67 -11.66 14.64 -5.08
CA GLY A 67 -10.58 14.74 -6.04
C GLY A 67 -11.02 15.37 -7.37
N PRO A 68 -10.13 15.43 -8.40
CA PRO A 68 -10.49 15.95 -9.71
C PRO A 68 -11.46 15.00 -10.44
N GLY A 69 -12.76 15.11 -10.12
CA GLY A 69 -13.81 14.26 -10.65
C GLY A 69 -14.05 12.95 -9.92
N ASP A 70 -13.24 12.62 -8.92
CA ASP A 70 -13.30 11.38 -8.14
C ASP A 70 -13.72 11.65 -6.68
N LEU A 71 -14.26 10.63 -6.01
CA LEU A 71 -14.51 10.64 -4.56
C LEU A 71 -13.45 9.79 -3.85
N TYR A 72 -12.78 10.35 -2.84
CA TYR A 72 -11.78 9.65 -2.04
C TYR A 72 -12.25 9.53 -0.58
N ASN A 73 -12.50 8.29 -0.14
CA ASN A 73 -12.88 7.94 1.22
C ASN A 73 -11.61 7.62 2.04
N LEU A 74 -11.22 8.45 2.99
CA LEU A 74 -10.00 8.30 3.78
C LEU A 74 -10.20 7.21 4.83
N LEU A 75 -9.65 6.02 4.61
CA LEU A 75 -9.90 4.82 5.44
C LEU A 75 -8.99 4.75 6.66
N ALA A 76 -7.70 5.06 6.51
CA ALA A 76 -6.72 5.09 7.60
C ALA A 76 -5.67 6.16 7.31
N THR A 77 -5.39 7.01 8.27
CA THR A 77 -4.44 8.14 8.14
C THR A 77 -3.17 7.88 8.94
N GLY A 78 -2.11 8.64 8.69
CA GLY A 78 -0.85 8.54 9.44
C GLY A 78 -1.03 8.78 10.94
N GLU A 79 -1.93 9.69 11.33
CA GLU A 79 -2.26 9.91 12.74
C GLU A 79 -2.83 8.66 13.43
N GLU A 80 -3.56 7.84 12.67
CA GLU A 80 -4.22 6.62 13.15
C GLU A 80 -3.34 5.38 13.04
N THR A 81 -2.32 5.39 12.16
CA THR A 81 -1.42 4.27 11.85
C THR A 81 0.01 4.47 12.36
N ASN A 82 0.24 5.46 13.22
CA ASN A 82 1.57 5.87 13.67
C ASN A 82 2.55 6.11 12.50
N ASN A 83 2.07 6.80 11.47
CA ASN A 83 2.76 7.09 10.22
C ASN A 83 3.17 5.86 9.38
N ALA A 84 2.65 4.67 9.68
CA ALA A 84 3.00 3.47 8.93
C ALA A 84 2.48 3.53 7.50
N PHE A 85 1.22 3.91 7.31
CA PHE A 85 0.61 4.04 6.00
C PHE A 85 -0.59 5.00 6.02
N PHE A 86 -0.93 5.50 4.83
CA PHE A 86 -2.20 6.15 4.53
C PHE A 86 -2.96 5.31 3.51
N GLN A 87 -4.26 5.08 3.74
CA GLN A 87 -5.10 4.33 2.82
C GLN A 87 -6.42 5.04 2.57
N PHE A 88 -6.85 5.06 1.30
CA PHE A 88 -8.17 5.52 0.91
C PHE A 88 -8.81 4.59 -0.14
N GLU A 89 -10.13 4.67 -0.23
CA GLU A 89 -10.90 4.08 -1.31
C GLU A 89 -11.20 5.17 -2.34
N ALA A 90 -10.80 4.94 -3.59
CA ALA A 90 -11.12 5.80 -4.72
C ALA A 90 -12.36 5.28 -5.43
N ILE A 91 -13.39 6.13 -5.55
CA ILE A 91 -14.56 5.90 -6.38
C ILE A 91 -14.37 6.77 -7.63
N VAL A 92 -14.08 6.10 -8.74
CA VAL A 92 -13.60 6.72 -9.98
C VAL A 92 -14.69 6.58 -11.05
N PRO A 93 -15.42 7.65 -11.38
CA PRO A 93 -16.39 7.65 -12.47
C PRO A 93 -15.74 7.32 -13.82
N LYS A 94 -16.55 6.99 -14.82
CA LYS A 94 -16.07 6.77 -16.19
C LYS A 94 -15.25 7.97 -16.68
N GLY A 95 -14.03 7.70 -17.13
CA GLY A 95 -13.07 8.70 -17.61
C GLY A 95 -12.29 9.41 -16.50
N GLY A 96 -12.65 9.21 -15.21
CA GLY A 96 -11.94 9.77 -14.06
C GLY A 96 -10.54 9.19 -13.86
N GLY A 97 -9.80 9.82 -12.96
CA GLY A 97 -8.42 9.53 -12.61
C GLY A 97 -7.52 10.76 -12.72
N PRO A 98 -6.40 10.81 -11.99
CA PRO A 98 -5.47 11.93 -11.98
C PRO A 98 -4.66 12.00 -13.29
N PRO A 99 -4.04 13.15 -13.60
CA PRO A 99 -3.00 13.23 -14.61
C PRO A 99 -1.78 12.39 -14.20
N PRO A 100 -0.86 12.04 -15.13
CA PRO A 100 0.41 11.42 -14.79
C PRO A 100 1.18 12.25 -13.76
N HIS A 101 1.75 11.59 -12.75
CA HIS A 101 2.48 12.23 -11.65
C HIS A 101 3.49 11.28 -11.01
N THR A 102 4.34 11.81 -10.13
CA THR A 102 5.27 11.03 -9.29
C THR A 102 5.10 11.40 -7.83
N HIS A 103 5.44 10.45 -6.94
CA HIS A 103 5.66 10.69 -5.52
C HIS A 103 7.13 10.51 -5.19
N SER A 104 7.75 11.49 -4.54
CA SER A 104 9.17 11.40 -4.14
C SER A 104 9.39 10.81 -2.75
N ARG A 105 8.35 10.67 -1.94
CA ARG A 105 8.44 10.28 -0.53
C ARG A 105 7.82 8.94 -0.22
N GLU A 106 6.75 8.57 -0.91
CA GLU A 106 5.93 7.40 -0.65
C GLU A 106 5.98 6.41 -1.81
N ASP A 107 5.96 5.13 -1.48
CA ASP A 107 5.57 4.08 -2.40
C ASP A 107 4.04 3.99 -2.41
N GLU A 108 3.45 3.67 -3.55
CA GLU A 108 2.00 3.59 -3.71
C GLU A 108 1.59 2.20 -4.19
N SER A 109 0.41 1.77 -3.82
CA SER A 109 -0.17 0.55 -4.37
C SER A 109 -1.66 0.69 -4.61
N PHE A 110 -2.13 -0.02 -5.63
CA PHE A 110 -3.55 -0.11 -6.00
C PHE A 110 -4.04 -1.54 -5.86
N TYR A 111 -5.23 -1.71 -5.30
CA TYR A 111 -5.99 -2.95 -5.41
C TYR A 111 -7.35 -2.65 -6.02
N VAL A 112 -7.61 -3.18 -7.20
CA VAL A 112 -8.86 -2.94 -7.91
C VAL A 112 -9.99 -3.76 -7.29
N VAL A 113 -10.97 -3.08 -6.70
CA VAL A 113 -12.14 -3.73 -6.06
C VAL A 113 -13.21 -4.03 -7.11
N SER A 114 -13.46 -3.08 -8.04
CA SER A 114 -14.43 -3.25 -9.11
C SER A 114 -14.14 -2.34 -10.30
N GLY A 115 -14.68 -2.68 -11.46
CA GLY A 115 -14.51 -1.92 -12.69
C GLY A 115 -13.24 -2.26 -13.45
N ASN A 116 -12.87 -1.39 -14.41
CA ASN A 116 -11.69 -1.54 -15.26
C ASN A 116 -10.91 -0.25 -15.29
N LEU A 117 -9.62 -0.33 -14.97
CA LEU A 117 -8.71 0.79 -14.93
C LEU A 117 -7.58 0.59 -15.95
N GLU A 118 -7.20 1.66 -16.62
CA GLU A 118 -5.93 1.75 -17.31
C GLU A 118 -4.90 2.33 -16.34
N ILE A 119 -3.78 1.62 -16.16
CA ILE A 119 -2.69 2.02 -15.27
C ILE A 119 -1.46 2.34 -16.09
N LEU A 120 -0.99 3.57 -16.04
CA LEU A 120 0.33 3.95 -16.54
C LEU A 120 1.37 3.68 -15.46
N LEU A 121 2.47 2.99 -15.79
CA LEU A 121 3.64 2.76 -14.93
C LEU A 121 4.90 3.00 -15.76
N GLY A 122 5.59 4.11 -15.53
CA GLY A 122 6.70 4.54 -16.37
C GLY A 122 6.26 4.67 -17.83
N ASP A 123 6.89 3.91 -18.70
CA ASP A 123 6.60 3.90 -20.14
C ASP A 123 5.55 2.85 -20.56
N SER A 124 4.99 2.10 -19.61
CA SER A 124 4.08 0.98 -19.87
C SER A 124 2.66 1.27 -19.40
N THR A 125 1.69 0.78 -20.17
CA THR A 125 0.27 0.88 -19.82
C THR A 125 -0.34 -0.50 -19.66
N TYR A 126 -1.06 -0.72 -18.56
CA TYR A 126 -1.68 -1.98 -18.20
C TYR A 126 -3.21 -1.81 -18.07
N GLN A 127 -3.95 -2.86 -18.41
CA GLN A 127 -5.38 -2.93 -18.16
C GLN A 127 -5.61 -3.73 -16.89
N ALA A 128 -6.11 -3.07 -15.85
CA ALA A 128 -6.39 -3.67 -14.56
C ALA A 128 -7.89 -3.82 -14.33
N LYS A 129 -8.30 -4.92 -13.71
CA LYS A 129 -9.69 -5.29 -13.38
C LYS A 129 -9.79 -5.73 -11.93
N ALA A 130 -11.00 -5.97 -11.47
CA ALA A 130 -11.27 -6.46 -10.12
C ALA A 130 -10.37 -7.65 -9.73
N GLY A 131 -9.70 -7.54 -8.58
CA GLY A 131 -8.73 -8.51 -8.05
C GLY A 131 -7.27 -8.24 -8.43
N ASP A 132 -6.99 -7.34 -9.38
CA ASP A 132 -5.62 -7.01 -9.77
C ASP A 132 -4.96 -6.08 -8.74
N PHE A 133 -3.66 -6.31 -8.53
CA PHE A 133 -2.80 -5.52 -7.65
C PHE A 133 -1.68 -4.85 -8.45
N VAL A 134 -1.39 -3.61 -8.10
CA VAL A 134 -0.32 -2.81 -8.71
C VAL A 134 0.54 -2.21 -7.60
N PHE A 135 1.86 -2.27 -7.74
CA PHE A 135 2.81 -1.60 -6.88
C PHE A 135 3.60 -0.56 -7.68
N VAL A 136 3.67 0.65 -7.15
CA VAL A 136 4.33 1.80 -7.74
C VAL A 136 5.43 2.28 -6.80
N PRO A 137 6.71 1.97 -7.07
CA PRO A 137 7.82 2.54 -6.31
C PRO A 137 7.84 4.07 -6.44
N ARG A 138 8.20 4.76 -5.37
CA ARG A 138 8.42 6.23 -5.42
C ARG A 138 9.31 6.62 -6.57
N GLY A 139 9.06 7.81 -7.15
CA GLY A 139 9.77 8.30 -8.32
C GLY A 139 9.28 7.74 -9.66
N THR A 140 8.38 6.74 -9.66
CA THR A 140 7.80 6.21 -10.90
C THR A 140 6.69 7.12 -11.40
N VAL A 141 6.75 7.55 -12.66
CA VAL A 141 5.63 8.26 -13.31
C VAL A 141 4.47 7.29 -13.45
N HIS A 142 3.30 7.67 -12.95
CA HIS A 142 2.12 6.80 -12.98
C HIS A 142 0.81 7.58 -12.98
N ARG A 143 -0.26 6.90 -13.32
CA ARG A 143 -1.64 7.31 -13.14
C ARG A 143 -2.57 6.10 -13.24
N PHE A 144 -3.77 6.23 -12.73
CA PHE A 144 -4.89 5.38 -13.11
C PHE A 144 -5.93 6.18 -13.91
N LYS A 145 -6.71 5.50 -14.74
CA LYS A 145 -7.85 6.08 -15.46
C LYS A 145 -8.95 5.04 -15.61
N ASN A 146 -10.18 5.42 -15.30
CA ASN A 146 -11.29 4.53 -15.54
C ASN A 146 -11.67 4.53 -17.03
N VAL A 147 -11.36 3.42 -17.70
CA VAL A 147 -11.68 3.18 -19.13
C VAL A 147 -12.91 2.28 -19.32
N GLY A 148 -13.51 1.84 -18.22
CA GLY A 148 -14.70 1.00 -18.23
C GLY A 148 -15.99 1.75 -18.55
N GLY A 149 -17.08 0.99 -18.64
CA GLY A 149 -18.43 1.51 -18.90
C GLY A 149 -19.17 2.02 -17.66
N SER A 150 -18.66 1.71 -16.45
CA SER A 150 -19.25 2.06 -15.15
C SER A 150 -18.18 2.62 -14.21
N THR A 151 -18.61 3.11 -13.05
CA THR A 151 -17.70 3.52 -11.96
C THR A 151 -16.79 2.38 -11.57
N ALA A 152 -15.50 2.66 -11.42
CA ALA A 152 -14.51 1.76 -10.85
C ALA A 152 -14.24 2.12 -9.38
N VAL A 153 -13.86 1.12 -8.59
CA VAL A 153 -13.48 1.28 -7.18
C VAL A 153 -12.13 0.61 -6.97
N GLN A 154 -11.23 1.29 -6.29
CA GLN A 154 -9.93 0.74 -5.91
C GLN A 154 -9.53 1.21 -4.50
N LEU A 155 -8.74 0.39 -3.80
CA LEU A 155 -8.00 0.81 -2.62
C LEU A 155 -6.65 1.35 -3.07
N VAL A 156 -6.27 2.48 -2.51
CA VAL A 156 -4.97 3.12 -2.73
C VAL A 156 -4.26 3.23 -1.40
N THR A 157 -3.01 2.78 -1.34
CA THR A 157 -2.21 2.79 -0.11
C THR A 157 -0.87 3.46 -0.37
N PHE A 158 -0.51 4.41 0.48
CA PHE A 158 0.80 5.08 0.52
C PHE A 158 1.63 4.60 1.71
N VAL A 159 2.90 4.31 1.48
CA VAL A 159 3.87 3.89 2.51
C VAL A 159 5.17 4.68 2.34
N PRO A 160 5.62 5.39 3.39
CA PRO A 160 4.93 5.69 4.65
C PRO A 160 3.69 6.57 4.45
N ALA A 161 2.99 6.91 5.55
CA ALA A 161 1.92 7.90 5.52
C ALA A 161 2.49 9.32 5.27
N GLY A 162 1.60 10.28 4.97
CA GLY A 162 1.95 11.70 4.73
C GLY A 162 1.09 12.34 3.64
N MET A 163 0.68 11.54 2.66
CA MET A 163 -0.13 12.01 1.53
C MET A 163 -1.53 12.50 1.93
N GLU A 164 -2.08 12.09 3.07
CA GLU A 164 -3.35 12.62 3.57
C GLU A 164 -3.32 14.14 3.78
N GLY A 165 -2.16 14.70 4.06
CA GLY A 165 -1.96 16.16 4.14
C GLY A 165 -2.25 16.84 2.80
N PHE A 166 -1.72 16.27 1.71
CA PHE A 166 -2.01 16.73 0.34
C PHE A 166 -3.51 16.70 0.05
N PHE A 167 -4.16 15.55 0.34
CA PHE A 167 -5.58 15.36 0.05
C PHE A 167 -6.45 16.37 0.81
N ARG A 168 -6.15 16.62 2.09
CA ARG A 168 -6.89 17.60 2.92
C ARG A 168 -6.65 19.04 2.50
N GLU A 169 -5.43 19.39 2.08
CA GLU A 169 -5.11 20.76 1.66
C GLU A 169 -5.60 21.06 0.25
N ALA A 170 -5.44 20.11 -0.68
CA ALA A 170 -5.73 20.31 -2.09
C ALA A 170 -7.24 20.24 -2.41
N PHE A 171 -7.97 19.35 -1.75
CA PHE A 171 -9.33 18.97 -2.14
C PHE A 171 -10.39 19.42 -1.11
N PRO A 172 -11.59 19.84 -1.57
CA PRO A 172 -12.69 20.17 -0.68
C PRO A 172 -13.24 18.92 0.01
N PRO A 173 -13.67 19.04 1.28
CA PRO A 173 -14.33 17.94 1.97
C PRO A 173 -15.69 17.62 1.35
N VAL A 174 -16.07 16.35 1.38
CA VAL A 174 -17.40 15.89 0.96
C VAL A 174 -18.39 16.10 2.09
N THR A 175 -19.38 16.94 1.86
CA THR A 175 -20.50 17.18 2.79
C THR A 175 -21.73 16.37 2.42
N ASP A 176 -21.93 16.06 1.14
CA ASP A 176 -22.98 15.19 0.62
C ASP A 176 -22.39 14.18 -0.37
N ARG A 177 -22.39 12.90 -0.01
CA ARG A 177 -21.87 11.82 -0.86
C ARG A 177 -22.75 11.50 -2.07
N LYS A 178 -23.97 12.02 -2.12
CA LYS A 178 -24.90 11.87 -3.25
C LYS A 178 -24.77 13.00 -4.25
N ALA A 179 -24.07 14.08 -3.89
CA ALA A 179 -23.80 15.17 -4.80
C ALA A 179 -22.90 14.70 -5.95
N ALA A 180 -23.03 15.36 -7.09
CA ALA A 180 -22.06 15.19 -8.18
C ALA A 180 -20.71 15.80 -7.77
N PRO A 181 -19.57 15.24 -8.24
CA PRO A 181 -18.27 15.86 -8.05
C PRO A 181 -18.28 17.32 -8.54
N PRO A 182 -17.62 18.23 -7.81
CA PRO A 182 -17.48 19.59 -8.29
C PRO A 182 -16.70 19.62 -9.62
N PRO A 183 -16.97 20.60 -10.49
CA PRO A 183 -16.26 20.73 -11.75
C PRO A 183 -14.76 20.97 -11.51
N ILE A 184 -13.93 20.47 -12.43
CA ILE A 184 -12.51 20.78 -12.46
C ILE A 184 -12.36 22.20 -13.03
N THR A 185 -11.97 23.16 -12.18
CA THR A 185 -11.78 24.56 -12.57
C THR A 185 -10.32 24.91 -12.67
N ASP A 186 -10.00 26.03 -13.32
CA ASP A 186 -8.63 26.56 -13.39
C ASP A 186 -8.06 26.85 -11.99
N GLU A 187 -8.90 27.33 -11.06
CA GLU A 187 -8.50 27.58 -9.68
C GLU A 187 -8.11 26.29 -8.97
N LEU A 188 -8.83 25.17 -9.20
CA LEU A 188 -8.45 23.88 -8.64
C LEU A 188 -7.10 23.41 -9.21
N ILE A 189 -6.91 23.54 -10.52
CA ILE A 189 -5.64 23.18 -11.18
C ILE A 189 -4.48 24.02 -10.64
N GLN A 190 -4.66 25.33 -10.50
CA GLN A 190 -3.65 26.22 -9.90
C GLN A 190 -3.33 25.82 -8.46
N LYS A 191 -4.36 25.54 -7.64
CA LYS A 191 -4.19 25.06 -6.28
C LYS A 191 -3.39 23.75 -6.22
N LEU A 192 -3.72 22.78 -7.07
CA LEU A 192 -3.00 21.52 -7.16
C LEU A 192 -1.51 21.75 -7.47
N ASN A 193 -1.19 22.58 -8.45
CA ASN A 193 0.19 22.91 -8.81
C ASN A 193 0.97 23.62 -7.69
N GLN A 194 0.29 24.39 -6.83
CA GLN A 194 0.90 25.05 -5.67
C GLN A 194 1.10 24.10 -4.49
N VAL A 195 0.17 23.18 -4.26
CA VAL A 195 0.16 22.29 -3.09
C VAL A 195 1.00 21.05 -3.32
N ALA A 196 0.96 20.45 -4.51
CA ALA A 196 1.62 19.19 -4.83
C ALA A 196 3.13 19.15 -4.45
N PRO A 197 3.96 20.17 -4.77
CA PRO A 197 5.38 20.13 -4.41
C PRO A 197 5.66 20.10 -2.90
N LYS A 198 4.79 20.66 -2.06
CA LYS A 198 4.93 20.63 -0.60
C LYS A 198 4.94 19.17 -0.07
N TYR A 199 4.24 18.29 -0.76
CA TYR A 199 4.09 16.86 -0.41
C TYR A 199 4.93 15.93 -1.27
N GLY A 200 5.87 16.49 -2.07
CA GLY A 200 6.75 15.68 -2.91
C GLY A 200 6.06 15.09 -4.13
N VAL A 201 4.93 15.65 -4.54
CA VAL A 201 4.19 15.27 -5.75
C VAL A 201 4.62 16.16 -6.91
N GLU A 202 4.98 15.55 -8.04
CA GLU A 202 5.24 16.26 -9.30
C GLU A 202 4.18 15.83 -10.33
N ILE A 203 3.35 16.79 -10.74
CA ILE A 203 2.31 16.56 -11.74
C ILE A 203 2.91 16.78 -13.14
N GLN A 204 2.81 15.75 -14.00
CA GLN A 204 3.24 15.84 -15.38
C GLN A 204 2.18 16.60 -16.18
N VAL A 205 2.50 17.84 -16.55
CA VAL A 205 1.65 18.57 -17.50
C VAL A 205 1.91 17.98 -18.87
N ALA A 206 0.86 17.49 -19.53
CA ALA A 206 1.00 17.11 -20.94
C ALA A 206 1.56 18.33 -21.70
N PRO A 207 2.58 18.15 -22.55
CA PRO A 207 3.08 19.27 -23.36
C PRO A 207 1.87 19.86 -24.11
N GLU A 208 1.64 21.17 -23.97
CA GLU A 208 0.64 21.86 -24.77
C GLU A 208 0.92 21.50 -26.23
N ASN A 209 0.04 20.69 -26.83
CA ASN A 209 0.14 20.39 -28.26
C ASN A 209 0.09 21.73 -28.97
N GLY A 210 1.27 22.23 -29.36
CA GLY A 210 1.42 23.51 -29.98
C GLY A 210 0.41 23.64 -31.11
N LYS A 211 -0.40 24.66 -31.03
CA LYS A 211 -1.10 25.18 -32.18
C LYS A 211 -0.04 25.47 -33.26
N LYS A 212 0.07 24.54 -34.23
CA LYS A 212 0.68 24.84 -35.51
C LYS A 212 -0.34 25.55 -36.38
#